data_d9e09ecb3bf85e7589bae696d6c6f21e
#
_entry.id   d9e09ecb3bf85e7589bae696d6c6f21e
#
_cell.length_a   1.000
_cell.length_b   1.000
_cell.length_c   1.000
_cell.angle_alpha   90.00
_cell.angle_beta   90.00
_cell.angle_gamma   90.00
#
_symmetry.space_group_name_H-M   'P 1'
#
loop_
_entity.id
_entity.type
_entity.pdbx_description
1 polymer ?
#
loop_
_entity_poly.entity_id
_entity_poly.type
_entity_poly.pdbx_seq_one_letter_code
_entity_poly.pdbx_strand_id
1 'polypeptide(L)'
;SHQALYLPTLQELFLMNYEETCEYLYHQMPMFERQGASGYKEGLSNTHALDEHFGHPHQQFATIHVGGTNGKGSVSHTLAAILQQCGYTVGLYTSPHLVDFRERIRINGEMISEEYVVDFVEKEHSFFEPLSPSFFEVTTAMAFKYFADKKIDIAVVEVGLGGRLDCTNIITPLVSVITNISYDHTQFLGDTLAKIASEKAGIIKRGVPVVIGETHEETRPVFEAKAIEEGCKIVFADDIPEIKKATPIANGMMHYVTKHWGELDGDLGGIYQEKNLNTVFAAINVLMKKGCLSKETLTKELADALSHVCSLTGLTGRWQVVSTSPYVVCDTGHNVGGWKYISQQLRQVSCQQMHIVFGRVVDK
;
A
#
# COMPACT_ATOMS: atom_id res chain seq x y z
N SER A 1 -5.19 13.42 37.36
CA SER A 1 -5.21 14.79 36.82
C SER A 1 -5.41 14.70 35.32
N HIS A 2 -6.61 15.05 34.85
CA HIS A 2 -6.90 15.24 33.44
C HIS A 2 -6.07 16.45 32.99
N GLN A 3 -4.99 16.22 32.26
CA GLN A 3 -4.42 17.27 31.43
C GLN A 3 -5.46 17.56 30.34
N ALA A 4 -6.10 18.72 30.43
CA ALA A 4 -6.90 19.25 29.34
C ALA A 4 -5.97 19.33 28.11
N LEU A 5 -6.25 18.58 27.08
CA LEU A 5 -5.58 18.72 25.79
C LEU A 5 -5.82 20.16 25.32
N TYR A 6 -4.73 20.92 25.23
CA TYR A 6 -4.75 22.23 24.63
C TYR A 6 -5.08 22.09 23.15
N LEU A 7 -6.25 22.57 22.76
CA LEU A 7 -6.65 22.64 21.36
C LEU A 7 -6.36 24.05 20.87
N PRO A 8 -5.45 24.24 19.90
CA PRO A 8 -5.13 25.56 19.40
C PRO A 8 -6.37 26.22 18.78
N THR A 9 -6.48 27.51 18.95
CA THR A 9 -7.52 28.32 18.30
C THR A 9 -7.22 28.45 16.81
N LEU A 10 -8.23 28.82 15.99
CA LEU A 10 -8.05 29.05 14.55
C LEU A 10 -6.91 30.02 14.20
N GLN A 11 -6.62 30.98 15.08
CA GLN A 11 -5.51 31.92 14.92
C GLN A 11 -4.13 31.30 15.22
N GLU A 12 -4.08 30.28 16.08
CA GLU A 12 -2.86 29.58 16.46
C GLU A 12 -2.45 28.52 15.42
N LEU A 13 -3.39 28.01 14.60
CA LEU A 13 -3.13 27.12 13.48
C LEU A 13 -2.19 27.72 12.42
N PHE A 14 -2.19 29.04 12.25
CA PHE A 14 -1.31 29.72 11.28
C PHE A 14 0.18 29.78 11.67
N LEU A 15 0.53 29.22 12.83
CA LEU A 15 1.90 29.24 13.35
C LEU A 15 2.42 27.84 13.71
N MET A 16 1.73 26.76 13.27
CA MET A 16 2.14 25.41 13.60
C MET A 16 3.43 25.01 12.89
N ASN A 17 4.34 24.40 13.62
CA ASN A 17 5.43 23.64 13.03
C ASN A 17 4.94 22.25 12.56
N TYR A 18 5.83 21.46 11.99
CA TYR A 18 5.47 20.13 11.46
C TYR A 18 4.93 19.16 12.54
N GLU A 19 5.56 19.11 13.71
CA GLU A 19 5.14 18.24 14.81
C GLU A 19 3.74 18.63 15.30
N GLU A 20 3.47 19.90 15.49
CA GLU A 20 2.16 20.43 15.88
C GLU A 20 1.09 20.15 14.80
N THR A 21 1.47 20.26 13.53
CA THR A 21 0.58 19.92 12.41
C THR A 21 0.22 18.43 12.41
N CYS A 22 1.18 17.54 12.65
CA CYS A 22 0.92 16.11 12.78
C CYS A 22 0.02 15.81 13.99
N GLU A 23 0.28 16.44 15.14
CA GLU A 23 -0.57 16.29 16.33
C GLU A 23 -2.01 16.78 16.07
N TYR A 24 -2.16 17.89 15.35
CA TYR A 24 -3.48 18.35 14.90
C TYR A 24 -4.20 17.30 14.05
N LEU A 25 -3.53 16.76 13.03
CA LEU A 25 -4.10 15.72 12.19
C LEU A 25 -4.48 14.46 12.97
N TYR A 26 -3.66 14.05 13.93
CA TYR A 26 -3.89 12.84 14.72
C TYR A 26 -4.98 12.98 15.78
N HIS A 27 -5.18 14.18 16.34
CA HIS A 27 -6.10 14.39 17.45
C HIS A 27 -7.44 14.99 17.02
N GLN A 28 -7.44 15.83 15.99
CA GLN A 28 -8.67 16.49 15.51
C GLN A 28 -9.50 15.59 14.59
N MET A 29 -8.89 14.60 13.98
CA MET A 29 -9.54 13.74 13.00
C MET A 29 -9.66 12.31 13.52
N PRO A 30 -10.84 11.66 13.38
CA PRO A 30 -10.98 10.27 13.75
C PRO A 30 -10.03 9.41 12.90
N MET A 31 -9.23 8.60 13.59
CA MET A 31 -8.24 7.72 12.98
C MET A 31 -8.56 6.28 13.36
N PHE A 32 -8.75 5.43 12.35
CA PHE A 32 -9.08 4.02 12.55
C PHE A 32 -8.02 3.27 13.37
N GLU A 33 -6.74 3.50 13.09
CA GLU A 33 -5.62 2.84 13.77
C GLU A 33 -5.59 3.12 15.29
N ARG A 34 -6.14 4.26 15.73
CA ARG A 34 -6.18 4.64 17.15
C ARG A 34 -7.53 4.40 17.81
N GLN A 35 -8.61 4.56 17.07
CA GLN A 35 -9.98 4.57 17.60
C GLN A 35 -10.78 3.31 17.23
N GLY A 36 -10.23 2.41 16.41
CA GLY A 36 -10.94 1.23 15.93
C GLY A 36 -12.23 1.61 15.20
N ALA A 37 -13.33 0.92 15.53
CA ALA A 37 -14.60 1.10 14.86
C ALA A 37 -15.16 2.54 14.90
N SER A 38 -14.92 3.29 15.97
CA SER A 38 -15.39 4.66 16.09
C SER A 38 -14.68 5.66 15.19
N GLY A 39 -13.46 5.30 14.71
CA GLY A 39 -12.70 6.11 13.76
C GLY A 39 -13.03 5.82 12.30
N TYR A 40 -13.88 4.82 12.03
CA TYR A 40 -14.28 4.48 10.67
C TYR A 40 -15.45 5.33 10.21
N LYS A 41 -15.29 6.01 9.09
CA LYS A 41 -16.37 6.73 8.39
C LYS A 41 -16.79 5.95 7.16
N GLU A 42 -18.05 5.56 7.12
CA GLU A 42 -18.62 4.89 5.96
C GLU A 42 -19.04 5.89 4.87
N GLY A 43 -18.71 5.55 3.63
CA GLY A 43 -19.06 6.34 2.45
C GLY A 43 -17.95 7.23 1.94
N LEU A 44 -18.18 7.84 0.79
CA LEU A 44 -17.19 8.63 0.05
C LEU A 44 -17.59 10.12 -0.12
N SER A 45 -18.60 10.59 0.61
CA SER A 45 -19.10 11.97 0.46
C SER A 45 -18.03 13.02 0.74
N ASN A 46 -17.29 12.89 1.85
CA ASN A 46 -16.20 13.81 2.18
C ASN A 46 -15.04 13.68 1.19
N THR A 47 -14.74 12.45 0.76
CA THR A 47 -13.70 12.20 -0.25
C THR A 47 -14.01 12.93 -1.55
N HIS A 48 -15.25 12.85 -2.03
CA HIS A 48 -15.68 13.56 -3.24
C HIS A 48 -15.68 15.07 -3.04
N ALA A 49 -16.10 15.58 -1.88
CA ALA A 49 -16.07 17.01 -1.59
C ALA A 49 -14.65 17.59 -1.60
N LEU A 50 -13.68 16.87 -1.01
CA LEU A 50 -12.27 17.23 -1.03
C LEU A 50 -11.69 17.16 -2.45
N ASP A 51 -12.02 16.12 -3.19
CA ASP A 51 -11.56 15.94 -4.56
C ASP A 51 -12.06 17.05 -5.49
N GLU A 52 -13.34 17.43 -5.37
CA GLU A 52 -13.93 18.55 -6.13
C GLU A 52 -13.27 19.88 -5.72
N HIS A 53 -13.07 20.13 -4.44
CA HIS A 53 -12.40 21.35 -3.94
C HIS A 53 -11.01 21.53 -4.55
N PHE A 54 -10.23 20.46 -4.68
CA PHE A 54 -8.90 20.49 -5.28
C PHE A 54 -8.90 20.35 -6.81
N GLY A 55 -10.05 20.29 -7.45
CA GLY A 55 -10.18 20.23 -8.91
C GLY A 55 -9.80 18.86 -9.50
N HIS A 56 -10.16 17.78 -8.84
CA HIS A 56 -9.94 16.39 -9.25
C HIS A 56 -8.47 16.07 -9.55
N PRO A 57 -7.55 16.27 -8.56
CA PRO A 57 -6.12 16.13 -8.79
C PRO A 57 -5.71 14.73 -9.25
N HIS A 58 -6.43 13.68 -8.84
CA HIS A 58 -6.19 12.29 -9.25
C HIS A 58 -6.33 12.05 -10.76
N GLN A 59 -6.97 12.95 -11.50
CA GLN A 59 -7.10 12.84 -12.96
C GLN A 59 -5.87 13.37 -13.72
N GLN A 60 -4.91 13.99 -13.06
CA GLN A 60 -3.75 14.60 -13.69
C GLN A 60 -2.57 13.65 -13.87
N PHE A 61 -2.65 12.43 -13.37
CA PHE A 61 -1.62 11.41 -13.48
C PHE A 61 -2.25 10.03 -13.62
N ALA A 62 -1.51 9.10 -14.22
CA ALA A 62 -1.94 7.70 -14.27
C ALA A 62 -1.85 7.04 -12.89
N THR A 63 -2.63 5.99 -12.65
CA THR A 63 -2.65 5.30 -11.36
C THR A 63 -2.59 3.78 -11.52
N ILE A 64 -2.03 3.11 -10.50
CA ILE A 64 -2.18 1.68 -10.23
C ILE A 64 -2.80 1.56 -8.84
N HIS A 65 -3.84 0.78 -8.70
CA HIS A 65 -4.56 0.64 -7.44
C HIS A 65 -4.31 -0.73 -6.82
N VAL A 66 -3.79 -0.77 -5.60
CA VAL A 66 -3.36 -2.01 -4.93
C VAL A 66 -4.15 -2.22 -3.65
N GLY A 67 -5.00 -3.23 -3.66
CA GLY A 67 -5.77 -3.71 -2.51
C GLY A 67 -5.35 -5.12 -2.09
N GLY A 68 -6.01 -5.64 -1.07
CA GLY A 68 -5.72 -6.97 -0.52
C GLY A 68 -5.64 -6.96 1.00
N THR A 69 -5.51 -8.13 1.62
CA THR A 69 -5.30 -8.25 3.05
C THR A 69 -3.82 -8.04 3.39
N ASN A 70 -2.95 -8.91 2.90
CA ASN A 70 -1.51 -8.84 3.09
C ASN A 70 -0.78 -8.57 1.77
N GLY A 71 0.43 -8.05 1.84
CA GLY A 71 1.29 -7.85 0.67
C GLY A 71 1.06 -6.55 -0.09
N LYS A 72 0.04 -5.74 0.23
CA LYS A 72 -0.22 -4.45 -0.43
C LYS A 72 1.02 -3.56 -0.49
N GLY A 73 1.66 -3.34 0.66
CA GLY A 73 2.86 -2.51 0.75
C GLY A 73 4.03 -3.06 -0.07
N SER A 74 4.33 -4.36 0.04
CA SER A 74 5.40 -4.99 -0.74
C SER A 74 5.15 -4.88 -2.24
N VAL A 75 3.93 -5.16 -2.70
CA VAL A 75 3.55 -5.05 -4.11
C VAL A 75 3.62 -3.61 -4.59
N SER A 76 3.08 -2.66 -3.81
CA SER A 76 3.08 -1.23 -4.16
C SER A 76 4.49 -0.67 -4.28
N HIS A 77 5.36 -0.93 -3.31
CA HIS A 77 6.74 -0.48 -3.32
C HIS A 77 7.56 -1.13 -4.45
N THR A 78 7.35 -2.42 -4.71
CA THR A 78 8.05 -3.12 -5.79
C THR A 78 7.63 -2.57 -7.16
N LEU A 79 6.35 -2.34 -7.40
CA LEU A 79 5.86 -1.69 -8.63
C LEU A 79 6.42 -0.27 -8.77
N ALA A 80 6.44 0.50 -7.69
CA ALA A 80 7.01 1.84 -7.70
C ALA A 80 8.51 1.83 -8.05
N ALA A 81 9.30 0.93 -7.46
CA ALA A 81 10.72 0.77 -7.75
C ALA A 81 10.97 0.44 -9.23
N ILE A 82 10.20 -0.50 -9.78
CA ILE A 82 10.32 -0.88 -11.20
C ILE A 82 9.98 0.30 -12.11
N LEU A 83 8.90 1.01 -11.84
CA LEU A 83 8.49 2.17 -12.63
C LEU A 83 9.52 3.31 -12.55
N GLN A 84 10.10 3.56 -11.37
CA GLN A 84 11.17 4.54 -11.19
C GLN A 84 12.39 4.19 -12.06
N GLN A 85 12.85 2.95 -12.04
CA GLN A 85 14.00 2.51 -12.84
C GLN A 85 13.69 2.53 -14.34
N CYS A 86 12.43 2.36 -14.72
CA CYS A 86 12.00 2.52 -16.10
C CYS A 86 11.83 3.98 -16.54
N GLY A 87 12.17 4.95 -15.69
CA GLY A 87 12.26 6.37 -16.06
C GLY A 87 11.00 7.20 -15.76
N TYR A 88 10.01 6.64 -15.07
CA TYR A 88 8.83 7.39 -14.64
C TYR A 88 9.10 8.22 -13.39
N THR A 89 8.43 9.37 -13.27
CA THR A 89 8.26 10.07 -11.99
C THR A 89 7.08 9.45 -11.26
N VAL A 90 7.37 8.73 -10.19
CA VAL A 90 6.42 7.84 -9.52
C VAL A 90 5.98 8.39 -8.17
N GLY A 91 4.68 8.64 -8.01
CA GLY A 91 4.06 8.83 -6.71
C GLY A 91 3.78 7.47 -6.05
N LEU A 92 3.94 7.41 -4.75
CA LEU A 92 3.62 6.22 -3.95
C LEU A 92 2.82 6.65 -2.71
N TYR A 93 1.59 6.16 -2.60
CA TYR A 93 0.71 6.38 -1.46
C TYR A 93 0.48 5.07 -0.73
N THR A 94 0.94 4.98 0.53
CA THR A 94 0.89 3.77 1.35
C THR A 94 0.43 4.06 2.77
N SER A 95 -0.01 3.03 3.49
CA SER A 95 -0.44 3.10 4.89
C SER A 95 -0.32 1.74 5.59
N PRO A 96 -0.18 1.73 6.94
CA PRO A 96 0.16 2.87 7.78
C PRO A 96 1.64 3.25 7.68
N HIS A 97 2.06 4.37 8.27
CA HIS A 97 3.46 4.68 8.50
C HIS A 97 3.98 4.00 9.79
N LEU A 98 5.29 3.83 9.90
CA LEU A 98 5.91 3.25 11.09
C LEU A 98 6.46 4.32 12.03
N VAL A 99 7.13 5.34 11.52
CA VAL A 99 7.82 6.37 12.29
C VAL A 99 7.32 7.77 11.96
N ASP A 100 7.32 8.13 10.68
CA ASP A 100 7.01 9.48 10.21
C ASP A 100 5.77 9.47 9.30
N PHE A 101 4.84 10.40 9.55
CA PHE A 101 3.65 10.60 8.70
C PHE A 101 3.98 10.66 7.21
N ARG A 102 5.09 11.30 6.85
CA ARG A 102 5.52 11.51 5.47
C ARG A 102 5.88 10.23 4.71
N GLU A 103 6.08 9.12 5.42
CA GLU A 103 6.27 7.79 4.79
C GLU A 103 5.10 7.40 3.90
N ARG A 104 3.90 7.94 4.18
CA ARG A 104 2.66 7.65 3.45
C ARG A 104 2.64 8.23 2.04
N ILE A 105 3.42 9.28 1.78
CA ILE A 105 3.38 10.06 0.54
C ILE A 105 4.80 10.28 0.04
N ARG A 106 5.16 9.62 -1.05
CA ARG A 106 6.50 9.71 -1.64
C ARG A 106 6.45 9.97 -3.15
N ILE A 107 7.48 10.62 -3.65
CA ILE A 107 7.76 10.76 -5.09
C ILE A 107 9.18 10.29 -5.34
N ASN A 108 9.35 9.29 -6.20
CA ASN A 108 10.65 8.66 -6.48
C ASN A 108 11.43 8.32 -5.19
N GLY A 109 10.73 7.77 -4.19
CA GLY A 109 11.29 7.39 -2.89
C GLY A 109 11.43 8.52 -1.88
N GLU A 110 11.41 9.78 -2.31
CA GLU A 110 11.50 10.94 -1.43
C GLU A 110 10.16 11.22 -0.75
N MET A 111 10.18 11.33 0.57
CA MET A 111 8.99 11.70 1.33
C MET A 111 8.52 13.12 1.00
N ILE A 112 7.21 13.35 1.05
CA ILE A 112 6.63 14.69 1.03
C ILE A 112 7.35 15.60 2.04
N SER A 113 7.61 16.86 1.70
CA SER A 113 8.30 17.77 2.61
C SER A 113 7.43 18.16 3.81
N GLU A 114 8.05 18.42 4.94
CA GLU A 114 7.36 18.94 6.12
C GLU A 114 6.63 20.25 5.80
N GLU A 115 7.28 21.14 5.04
CA GLU A 115 6.73 22.39 4.58
C GLU A 115 5.42 22.20 3.79
N TYR A 116 5.37 21.24 2.87
CA TYR A 116 4.15 20.99 2.10
C TYR A 116 3.00 20.51 3.01
N VAL A 117 3.28 19.64 3.98
CA VAL A 117 2.27 19.16 4.94
C VAL A 117 1.72 20.31 5.77
N VAL A 118 2.58 21.17 6.30
CA VAL A 118 2.20 22.36 7.09
C VAL A 118 1.37 23.30 6.22
N ASP A 119 1.87 23.68 5.06
CA ASP A 119 1.21 24.58 4.12
C ASP A 119 -0.19 24.06 3.69
N PHE A 120 -0.32 22.76 3.45
CA PHE A 120 -1.60 22.16 3.09
C PHE A 120 -2.62 22.33 4.21
N VAL A 121 -2.26 22.03 5.45
CA VAL A 121 -3.16 22.16 6.59
C VAL A 121 -3.50 23.63 6.85
N GLU A 122 -2.53 24.52 6.85
CA GLU A 122 -2.75 25.97 7.04
C GLU A 122 -3.72 26.53 6.01
N LYS A 123 -3.54 26.21 4.76
CA LYS A 123 -4.36 26.77 3.66
C LYS A 123 -5.75 26.15 3.57
N GLU A 124 -5.90 24.88 3.92
CA GLU A 124 -7.08 24.12 3.59
C GLU A 124 -7.96 23.73 4.80
N HIS A 125 -7.49 23.91 6.03
CA HIS A 125 -8.24 23.53 7.23
C HIS A 125 -9.62 24.19 7.31
N SER A 126 -9.74 25.44 6.89
CA SER A 126 -11.03 26.16 6.87
C SER A 126 -12.07 25.52 5.95
N PHE A 127 -11.61 24.82 4.89
CA PHE A 127 -12.50 24.06 4.03
C PHE A 127 -12.85 22.70 4.62
N PHE A 128 -11.88 21.93 5.08
CA PHE A 128 -12.15 20.56 5.47
C PHE A 128 -12.69 20.41 6.89
N GLU A 129 -12.40 21.30 7.83
CA GLU A 129 -12.92 21.21 9.21
C GLU A 129 -14.45 21.08 9.28
N PRO A 130 -15.24 21.91 8.56
CA PRO A 130 -16.70 21.79 8.58
C PRO A 130 -17.24 20.44 8.09
N LEU A 131 -16.46 19.71 7.25
CA LEU A 131 -16.79 18.39 6.78
C LEU A 131 -16.58 17.32 7.88
N SER A 132 -15.86 17.66 8.95
CA SER A 132 -15.44 16.72 9.99
C SER A 132 -14.82 15.44 9.39
N PRO A 133 -13.78 15.56 8.53
CA PRO A 133 -13.24 14.42 7.81
C PRO A 133 -12.48 13.48 8.74
N SER A 134 -12.30 12.24 8.28
CA SER A 134 -11.35 11.34 8.91
C SER A 134 -9.91 11.71 8.55
N PHE A 135 -8.96 11.26 9.36
CA PHE A 135 -7.53 11.39 9.08
C PHE A 135 -7.17 10.85 7.68
N PHE A 136 -7.73 9.69 7.31
CA PHE A 136 -7.43 9.05 6.03
C PHE A 136 -8.02 9.82 4.83
N GLU A 137 -9.21 10.41 4.99
CA GLU A 137 -9.81 11.28 3.96
C GLU A 137 -8.93 12.49 3.64
N VAL A 138 -8.43 13.17 4.66
CA VAL A 138 -7.54 14.35 4.48
C VAL A 138 -6.18 13.93 3.93
N THR A 139 -5.61 12.85 4.43
CA THR A 139 -4.30 12.34 3.98
C THR A 139 -4.35 11.92 2.51
N THR A 140 -5.43 11.26 2.09
CA THR A 140 -5.63 10.86 0.68
C THR A 140 -5.74 12.07 -0.23
N ALA A 141 -6.53 13.07 0.17
CA ALA A 141 -6.66 14.33 -0.58
C ALA A 141 -5.31 15.07 -0.70
N MET A 142 -4.56 15.13 0.40
CA MET A 142 -3.21 15.72 0.43
C MET A 142 -2.27 14.99 -0.55
N ALA A 143 -2.28 13.66 -0.56
CA ALA A 143 -1.45 12.86 -1.45
C ALA A 143 -1.75 13.15 -2.92
N PHE A 144 -3.02 13.13 -3.32
CA PHE A 144 -3.41 13.36 -4.70
C PHE A 144 -3.11 14.79 -5.15
N LYS A 145 -3.36 15.79 -4.27
CA LYS A 145 -2.99 17.16 -4.56
C LYS A 145 -1.48 17.34 -4.72
N TYR A 146 -0.69 16.74 -3.83
CA TYR A 146 0.77 16.78 -3.90
C TYR A 146 1.30 16.17 -5.20
N PHE A 147 0.79 15.02 -5.60
CA PHE A 147 1.17 14.38 -6.85
C PHE A 147 0.83 15.22 -8.08
N ALA A 148 -0.34 15.85 -8.10
CA ALA A 148 -0.74 16.76 -9.16
C ALA A 148 0.15 18.01 -9.22
N ASP A 149 0.40 18.65 -8.08
CA ASP A 149 1.25 19.84 -7.98
C ASP A 149 2.70 19.56 -8.45
N LYS A 150 3.19 18.35 -8.18
CA LYS A 150 4.54 17.89 -8.60
C LYS A 150 4.57 17.31 -10.01
N LYS A 151 3.41 17.21 -10.70
CA LYS A 151 3.30 16.74 -12.08
C LYS A 151 3.95 15.38 -12.32
N ILE A 152 3.65 14.42 -11.44
CA ILE A 152 4.13 13.06 -11.58
C ILE A 152 3.52 12.38 -12.81
N ASP A 153 4.18 11.32 -13.31
CA ASP A 153 3.67 10.54 -14.43
C ASP A 153 2.63 9.51 -13.98
N ILE A 154 2.91 8.81 -12.91
CA ILE A 154 2.09 7.70 -12.41
C ILE A 154 2.20 7.59 -10.89
N ALA A 155 1.08 7.25 -10.24
CA ALA A 155 1.04 6.93 -8.83
C ALA A 155 0.66 5.46 -8.60
N VAL A 156 1.37 4.79 -7.71
CA VAL A 156 0.95 3.53 -7.11
C VAL A 156 0.22 3.86 -5.81
N VAL A 157 -1.05 3.49 -5.75
CA VAL A 157 -1.96 3.86 -4.66
C VAL A 157 -2.39 2.62 -3.91
N GLU A 158 -2.00 2.51 -2.65
CA GLU A 158 -2.41 1.45 -1.75
C GLU A 158 -3.77 1.77 -1.12
N VAL A 159 -4.68 0.80 -1.13
CA VAL A 159 -5.96 0.87 -0.41
C VAL A 159 -5.70 0.88 1.11
N GLY A 160 -6.38 1.75 1.83
CA GLY A 160 -6.29 1.80 3.29
C GLY A 160 -7.03 0.66 3.98
N LEU A 161 -8.31 0.53 3.70
CA LEU A 161 -9.18 -0.49 4.29
C LEU A 161 -10.24 -0.96 3.29
N GLY A 162 -10.38 -2.28 3.14
CA GLY A 162 -11.40 -2.86 2.28
C GLY A 162 -11.12 -2.62 0.80
N GLY A 163 -11.88 -1.76 0.19
CA GLY A 163 -11.76 -1.35 -1.21
C GLY A 163 -12.94 -0.49 -1.67
N ARG A 164 -14.14 -1.05 -1.68
CA ARG A 164 -15.36 -0.41 -2.23
C ARG A 164 -15.59 1.00 -1.69
N LEU A 165 -15.47 1.18 -0.39
CA LEU A 165 -15.71 2.46 0.31
C LEU A 165 -14.41 3.11 0.83
N ASP A 166 -13.26 2.65 0.35
CA ASP A 166 -11.99 3.27 0.68
C ASP A 166 -11.82 4.63 0.01
N CYS A 167 -11.23 5.61 0.70
CA CYS A 167 -11.03 6.97 0.18
C CYS A 167 -10.22 7.01 -1.13
N THR A 168 -9.38 6.02 -1.36
CA THR A 168 -8.60 5.90 -2.60
C THR A 168 -9.45 5.48 -3.80
N ASN A 169 -10.66 4.94 -3.57
CA ASN A 169 -11.47 4.32 -4.61
C ASN A 169 -12.24 5.31 -5.51
N ILE A 170 -11.74 6.52 -5.66
CA ILE A 170 -12.22 7.51 -6.64
C ILE A 170 -11.40 7.49 -7.93
N ILE A 171 -10.30 6.74 -7.97
CA ILE A 171 -9.41 6.66 -9.12
C ILE A 171 -9.91 5.66 -10.16
N THR A 172 -9.51 5.88 -11.42
CA THR A 172 -9.67 4.92 -12.51
C THR A 172 -8.27 4.49 -12.96
N PRO A 173 -7.75 3.38 -12.44
CA PRO A 173 -6.36 3.00 -12.65
C PRO A 173 -6.12 2.34 -14.01
N LEU A 174 -4.84 2.23 -14.39
CA LEU A 174 -4.42 1.41 -15.54
C LEU A 174 -4.63 -0.09 -15.28
N VAL A 175 -4.45 -0.50 -14.04
CA VAL A 175 -4.66 -1.86 -13.53
C VAL A 175 -5.04 -1.80 -12.05
N SER A 176 -6.01 -2.61 -11.65
CA SER A 176 -6.31 -2.89 -10.25
C SER A 176 -5.64 -4.19 -9.84
N VAL A 177 -5.03 -4.22 -8.66
CA VAL A 177 -4.32 -5.38 -8.11
C VAL A 177 -4.90 -5.72 -6.75
N ILE A 178 -5.28 -6.98 -6.55
CA ILE A 178 -5.73 -7.50 -5.25
C ILE A 178 -4.78 -8.63 -4.85
N THR A 179 -3.96 -8.39 -3.83
CA THR A 179 -2.82 -9.26 -3.48
C THR A 179 -3.23 -10.61 -2.93
N ASN A 180 -4.12 -10.61 -1.96
CA ASN A 180 -4.72 -11.81 -1.38
C ASN A 180 -5.93 -11.47 -0.53
N ILE A 181 -6.64 -12.51 -0.09
CA ILE A 181 -7.75 -12.43 0.85
C ILE A 181 -7.44 -13.32 2.04
N SER A 182 -7.46 -12.76 3.24
CA SER A 182 -7.46 -13.50 4.49
C SER A 182 -8.29 -12.76 5.53
N TYR A 183 -8.55 -13.40 6.66
CA TYR A 183 -9.31 -12.78 7.75
C TYR A 183 -8.51 -11.64 8.37
N ASP A 184 -9.03 -10.44 8.23
CA ASP A 184 -8.59 -9.22 8.89
C ASP A 184 -9.75 -8.21 8.87
N HIS A 185 -9.81 -7.34 9.88
CA HIS A 185 -10.86 -6.33 10.00
C HIS A 185 -12.29 -6.87 9.80
N THR A 186 -12.57 -8.06 10.35
CA THR A 186 -13.83 -8.78 10.14
C THR A 186 -15.07 -8.02 10.63
N GLN A 187 -14.89 -7.09 11.55
CA GLN A 187 -15.96 -6.19 12.03
C GLN A 187 -16.52 -5.29 10.92
N PHE A 188 -15.68 -4.97 9.89
CA PHE A 188 -16.05 -4.05 8.80
C PHE A 188 -16.23 -4.77 7.48
N LEU A 189 -15.39 -5.78 7.20
CA LEU A 189 -15.33 -6.41 5.90
C LEU A 189 -16.17 -7.69 5.81
N GLY A 190 -16.64 -8.17 6.96
CA GLY A 190 -17.43 -9.39 7.07
C GLY A 190 -16.66 -10.58 7.62
N ASP A 191 -17.37 -11.62 7.94
CA ASP A 191 -16.94 -12.80 8.68
C ASP A 191 -16.62 -14.02 7.80
N THR A 192 -16.67 -13.84 6.47
CA THR A 192 -16.30 -14.86 5.49
C THR A 192 -15.31 -14.32 4.48
N LEU A 193 -14.47 -15.21 3.91
CA LEU A 193 -13.53 -14.82 2.85
C LEU A 193 -14.26 -14.23 1.63
N ALA A 194 -15.44 -14.76 1.29
CA ALA A 194 -16.24 -14.25 0.18
C ALA A 194 -16.72 -12.81 0.42
N LYS A 195 -17.17 -12.47 1.65
CA LYS A 195 -17.57 -11.10 2.00
C LYS A 195 -16.37 -10.13 1.94
N ILE A 196 -15.23 -10.53 2.49
CA ILE A 196 -13.99 -9.75 2.44
C ILE A 196 -13.55 -9.52 0.98
N ALA A 197 -13.63 -10.57 0.17
CA ALA A 197 -13.33 -10.49 -1.28
C ALA A 197 -14.28 -9.52 -1.99
N SER A 198 -15.58 -9.53 -1.65
CA SER A 198 -16.57 -8.62 -2.24
C SER A 198 -16.26 -7.15 -1.94
N GLU A 199 -15.88 -6.82 -0.70
CA GLU A 199 -15.46 -5.45 -0.35
C GLU A 199 -14.19 -5.03 -1.11
N LYS A 200 -13.21 -5.91 -1.20
CA LYS A 200 -11.96 -5.61 -1.94
C LYS A 200 -12.18 -5.56 -3.45
N ALA A 201 -13.09 -6.37 -4.00
CA ALA A 201 -13.49 -6.34 -5.40
C ALA A 201 -14.11 -5.00 -5.83
N GLY A 202 -14.50 -4.16 -4.89
CA GLY A 202 -14.98 -2.80 -5.16
C GLY A 202 -13.98 -1.88 -5.84
N ILE A 203 -12.69 -2.24 -5.89
CA ILE A 203 -11.68 -1.50 -6.67
C ILE A 203 -11.59 -1.95 -8.14
N ILE A 204 -12.31 -2.98 -8.52
CA ILE A 204 -12.43 -3.41 -9.92
C ILE A 204 -13.31 -2.41 -10.66
N LYS A 205 -12.78 -1.81 -11.71
CA LYS A 205 -13.42 -0.72 -12.44
C LYS A 205 -13.77 -1.15 -13.86
N ARG A 206 -14.80 -0.53 -14.40
CA ARG A 206 -15.30 -0.80 -15.75
C ARG A 206 -14.19 -0.72 -16.80
N GLY A 207 -13.98 -1.82 -17.51
CA GLY A 207 -12.98 -1.92 -18.58
C GLY A 207 -11.53 -1.89 -18.14
N VAL A 208 -11.24 -1.81 -16.84
CA VAL A 208 -9.88 -1.79 -16.29
C VAL A 208 -9.45 -3.22 -15.94
N PRO A 209 -8.33 -3.71 -16.47
CA PRO A 209 -7.82 -5.04 -16.11
C PRO A 209 -7.58 -5.17 -14.60
N VAL A 210 -7.89 -6.35 -14.05
CA VAL A 210 -7.61 -6.67 -12.65
C VAL A 210 -6.71 -7.90 -12.54
N VAL A 211 -5.74 -7.80 -11.63
CA VAL A 211 -4.84 -8.88 -11.23
C VAL A 211 -5.22 -9.34 -9.83
N ILE A 212 -5.46 -10.63 -9.68
CA ILE A 212 -5.63 -11.31 -8.38
C ILE A 212 -4.35 -12.09 -8.10
N GLY A 213 -3.73 -11.84 -6.95
CA GLY A 213 -2.50 -12.49 -6.53
C GLY A 213 -2.72 -13.92 -6.06
N GLU A 214 -2.83 -14.12 -4.74
CA GLU A 214 -3.20 -15.44 -4.19
C GLU A 214 -4.69 -15.67 -4.33
N THR A 215 -5.07 -16.86 -4.79
CA THR A 215 -6.46 -17.25 -5.06
C THR A 215 -6.91 -18.38 -4.15
N HIS A 216 -8.16 -18.30 -3.67
CA HIS A 216 -8.84 -19.35 -2.91
C HIS A 216 -10.12 -19.75 -3.63
N GLU A 217 -10.57 -21.00 -3.44
CA GLU A 217 -11.81 -21.50 -4.02
C GLU A 217 -13.03 -20.64 -3.64
N GLU A 218 -13.07 -20.14 -2.40
CA GLU A 218 -14.18 -19.30 -1.90
C GLU A 218 -14.19 -17.89 -2.50
N THR A 219 -13.03 -17.34 -2.90
CA THR A 219 -12.91 -15.95 -3.34
C THR A 219 -12.91 -15.81 -4.85
N ARG A 220 -12.43 -16.82 -5.59
CA ARG A 220 -12.34 -16.81 -7.04
C ARG A 220 -13.68 -16.47 -7.73
N PRO A 221 -14.80 -17.11 -7.39
CA PRO A 221 -16.10 -16.78 -8.02
C PRO A 221 -16.53 -15.34 -7.80
N VAL A 222 -16.20 -14.74 -6.64
CA VAL A 222 -16.52 -13.34 -6.33
C VAL A 222 -15.81 -12.41 -7.30
N PHE A 223 -14.51 -12.61 -7.53
CA PHE A 223 -13.73 -11.79 -8.46
C PHE A 223 -14.12 -12.00 -9.91
N GLU A 224 -14.38 -13.22 -10.31
CA GLU A 224 -14.87 -13.55 -11.67
C GLU A 224 -16.20 -12.87 -11.96
N ALA A 225 -17.16 -12.96 -11.03
CA ALA A 225 -18.45 -12.29 -11.17
C ALA A 225 -18.32 -10.78 -11.28
N LYS A 226 -17.46 -10.16 -10.46
CA LYS A 226 -17.22 -8.71 -10.51
C LYS A 226 -16.53 -8.28 -11.81
N ALA A 227 -15.58 -9.06 -12.30
CA ALA A 227 -14.94 -8.79 -13.58
C ALA A 227 -15.92 -8.86 -14.76
N ILE A 228 -16.85 -9.81 -14.73
CA ILE A 228 -17.93 -9.91 -15.74
C ILE A 228 -18.85 -8.67 -15.64
N GLU A 229 -19.29 -8.31 -14.45
CA GLU A 229 -20.12 -7.12 -14.20
C GLU A 229 -19.48 -5.85 -14.76
N GLU A 230 -18.18 -5.66 -14.52
CA GLU A 230 -17.43 -4.50 -14.97
C GLU A 230 -16.89 -4.62 -16.42
N GLY A 231 -17.12 -5.74 -17.08
CA GLY A 231 -16.65 -5.97 -18.46
C GLY A 231 -15.13 -5.85 -18.59
N CYS A 232 -14.37 -6.30 -17.58
CA CYS A 232 -12.92 -6.19 -17.58
C CYS A 232 -12.24 -7.56 -17.65
N LYS A 233 -10.96 -7.56 -18.07
CA LYS A 233 -10.11 -8.74 -18.07
C LYS A 233 -9.62 -9.01 -16.64
N ILE A 234 -9.70 -10.26 -16.22
CA ILE A 234 -9.15 -10.74 -14.96
C ILE A 234 -7.97 -11.67 -15.18
N VAL A 235 -6.93 -11.52 -14.40
CA VAL A 235 -5.73 -12.34 -14.41
C VAL A 235 -5.49 -12.87 -12.99
N PHE A 236 -5.41 -14.18 -12.85
CA PHE A 236 -5.03 -14.83 -11.60
C PHE A 236 -3.54 -15.16 -11.65
N ALA A 237 -2.74 -14.53 -10.81
CA ALA A 237 -1.29 -14.75 -10.79
C ALA A 237 -0.91 -16.18 -10.44
N ASP A 238 -1.70 -16.86 -9.59
CA ASP A 238 -1.50 -18.27 -9.24
C ASP A 238 -1.68 -19.23 -10.43
N ASP A 239 -2.44 -18.84 -11.46
CA ASP A 239 -2.61 -19.66 -12.68
C ASP A 239 -1.43 -19.54 -13.64
N ILE A 240 -0.66 -18.44 -13.54
CA ILE A 240 0.47 -18.13 -14.43
C ILE A 240 1.72 -17.73 -13.65
N PRO A 241 2.18 -18.52 -12.68
CA PRO A 241 3.32 -18.14 -11.84
C PRO A 241 4.58 -17.97 -12.69
N GLU A 242 5.24 -16.82 -12.52
CA GLU A 242 6.50 -16.49 -13.17
C GLU A 242 7.70 -17.13 -12.44
N ILE A 243 7.61 -17.24 -11.12
CA ILE A 243 8.68 -17.76 -10.27
C ILE A 243 8.62 -19.30 -10.25
N LYS A 244 9.72 -19.94 -10.63
CA LYS A 244 9.91 -21.40 -10.55
C LYS A 244 10.41 -21.82 -9.18
N LYS A 245 11.26 -20.98 -8.55
CA LYS A 245 11.87 -21.24 -7.25
C LYS A 245 12.21 -19.92 -6.57
N ALA A 246 11.92 -19.84 -5.29
CA ALA A 246 12.32 -18.74 -4.43
C ALA A 246 13.09 -19.29 -3.23
N THR A 247 14.23 -18.70 -2.91
CA THR A 247 15.13 -19.19 -1.85
C THR A 247 15.62 -17.99 -1.03
N PRO A 248 15.46 -18.01 0.30
CA PRO A 248 16.12 -17.03 1.16
C PRO A 248 17.65 -17.14 1.01
N ILE A 249 18.31 -16.00 0.93
CA ILE A 249 19.77 -15.90 0.88
C ILE A 249 20.28 -14.93 1.97
N ALA A 250 21.58 -14.71 2.02
CA ALA A 250 22.18 -13.87 3.05
C ALA A 250 21.57 -12.46 3.12
N ASN A 251 21.67 -11.83 4.29
CA ASN A 251 21.24 -10.45 4.57
C ASN A 251 19.73 -10.19 4.37
N GLY A 252 18.89 -11.21 4.53
CA GLY A 252 17.45 -11.08 4.39
C GLY A 252 16.97 -10.89 2.96
N MET A 253 17.81 -11.19 1.97
CA MET A 253 17.43 -11.15 0.56
C MET A 253 16.78 -12.47 0.12
N MET A 254 16.13 -12.41 -1.03
CA MET A 254 15.54 -13.58 -1.71
C MET A 254 16.16 -13.75 -3.08
N HIS A 255 16.46 -15.00 -3.45
CA HIS A 255 16.88 -15.38 -4.80
C HIS A 255 15.72 -16.07 -5.54
N TYR A 256 15.47 -15.63 -6.77
CA TYR A 256 14.37 -16.10 -7.59
C TYR A 256 14.88 -16.68 -8.91
N VAL A 257 14.41 -17.88 -9.24
CA VAL A 257 14.54 -18.45 -10.58
C VAL A 257 13.23 -18.25 -11.30
N THR A 258 13.24 -17.51 -12.41
CA THR A 258 12.03 -17.14 -13.14
C THR A 258 11.90 -17.89 -14.47
N LYS A 259 10.72 -17.85 -15.10
CA LYS A 259 10.47 -18.46 -16.40
C LYS A 259 11.04 -17.62 -17.54
N HIS A 260 10.89 -16.30 -17.49
CA HIS A 260 11.15 -15.42 -18.62
C HIS A 260 12.19 -14.34 -18.35
N TRP A 261 12.59 -14.13 -17.08
CA TRP A 261 13.47 -13.04 -16.68
C TRP A 261 14.82 -13.49 -16.10
N GLY A 262 15.11 -14.81 -16.20
CA GLY A 262 16.35 -15.38 -15.65
C GLY A 262 16.35 -15.47 -14.13
N GLU A 263 17.51 -15.35 -13.56
CA GLU A 263 17.71 -15.36 -12.10
C GLU A 263 17.76 -13.91 -11.58
N LEU A 264 17.04 -13.64 -10.51
CA LEU A 264 16.89 -12.30 -9.94
C LEU A 264 17.04 -12.37 -8.42
N ASP A 265 17.68 -11.36 -7.85
CA ASP A 265 17.74 -11.16 -6.41
C ASP A 265 16.81 -10.02 -5.99
N GLY A 266 16.10 -10.20 -4.87
CA GLY A 266 15.24 -9.18 -4.28
C GLY A 266 15.68 -8.82 -2.86
N ASP A 267 15.67 -7.53 -2.53
CA ASP A 267 16.04 -7.04 -1.21
C ASP A 267 14.88 -7.09 -0.19
N LEU A 268 13.67 -7.40 -0.65
CA LEU A 268 12.55 -7.69 0.24
C LEU A 268 12.63 -9.13 0.75
N GLY A 269 12.88 -9.27 2.03
CA GLY A 269 12.94 -10.56 2.72
C GLY A 269 11.57 -11.19 2.93
N GLY A 270 11.62 -12.46 3.39
CA GLY A 270 10.41 -13.21 3.68
C GLY A 270 9.97 -14.13 2.56
N ILE A 271 9.65 -15.38 2.91
CA ILE A 271 9.20 -16.40 1.95
C ILE A 271 7.87 -16.03 1.28
N TYR A 272 7.07 -15.17 1.91
CA TYR A 272 5.82 -14.65 1.36
C TYR A 272 6.04 -13.70 0.16
N GLN A 273 7.27 -13.23 -0.07
CA GLN A 273 7.59 -12.37 -1.21
C GLN A 273 7.51 -13.10 -2.56
N GLU A 274 7.59 -14.43 -2.57
CA GLU A 274 7.32 -15.21 -3.78
C GLU A 274 5.93 -14.92 -4.35
N LYS A 275 4.91 -14.92 -3.48
CA LYS A 275 3.52 -14.62 -3.86
C LYS A 275 3.37 -13.16 -4.30
N ASN A 276 3.94 -12.24 -3.54
CA ASN A 276 3.89 -10.82 -3.87
C ASN A 276 4.56 -10.54 -5.22
N LEU A 277 5.71 -11.15 -5.47
CA LEU A 277 6.44 -10.93 -6.72
C LEU A 277 5.74 -11.58 -7.92
N ASN A 278 5.11 -12.74 -7.77
CA ASN A 278 4.24 -13.30 -8.83
C ASN A 278 3.09 -12.34 -9.17
N THR A 279 2.50 -11.69 -8.16
CA THR A 279 1.47 -10.66 -8.35
C THR A 279 2.04 -9.46 -9.13
N VAL A 280 3.23 -9.00 -8.77
CA VAL A 280 3.94 -7.92 -9.48
C VAL A 280 4.20 -8.29 -10.94
N PHE A 281 4.67 -9.49 -11.22
CA PHE A 281 4.90 -9.94 -12.60
C PHE A 281 3.61 -9.98 -13.43
N ALA A 282 2.51 -10.42 -12.85
CA ALA A 282 1.21 -10.39 -13.52
C ALA A 282 0.77 -8.94 -13.84
N ALA A 283 0.98 -8.00 -12.90
CA ALA A 283 0.70 -6.57 -13.12
C ALA A 283 1.61 -5.95 -14.20
N ILE A 284 2.90 -6.27 -14.19
CA ILE A 284 3.85 -5.84 -15.22
C ILE A 284 3.42 -6.32 -16.61
N ASN A 285 2.97 -7.57 -16.72
CA ASN A 285 2.46 -8.11 -17.98
C ASN A 285 1.26 -7.33 -18.51
N VAL A 286 0.37 -6.90 -17.63
CA VAL A 286 -0.76 -6.02 -17.99
C VAL A 286 -0.24 -4.67 -18.47
N LEU A 287 0.71 -4.06 -17.77
CA LEU A 287 1.29 -2.76 -18.14
C LEU A 287 2.06 -2.82 -19.46
N MET A 288 2.76 -3.93 -19.76
CA MET A 288 3.39 -4.16 -21.06
C MET A 288 2.35 -4.23 -22.19
N LYS A 289 1.25 -4.97 -21.97
CA LYS A 289 0.16 -5.06 -22.97
C LYS A 289 -0.52 -3.71 -23.23
N LYS A 290 -0.50 -2.82 -22.27
CA LYS A 290 -0.99 -1.43 -22.42
C LYS A 290 0.03 -0.48 -23.04
N GLY A 291 1.27 -0.93 -23.27
CA GLY A 291 2.34 -0.09 -23.80
C GLY A 291 2.97 0.86 -22.77
N CYS A 292 2.66 0.70 -21.47
CA CYS A 292 3.25 1.50 -20.40
C CYS A 292 4.68 1.06 -20.06
N LEU A 293 5.00 -0.21 -20.26
CA LEU A 293 6.33 -0.78 -20.06
C LEU A 293 6.76 -1.56 -21.30
N SER A 294 8.04 -1.52 -21.64
CA SER A 294 8.59 -2.35 -22.73
C SER A 294 9.43 -3.49 -22.15
N LYS A 295 9.43 -4.62 -22.87
CA LYS A 295 10.29 -5.76 -22.49
C LYS A 295 11.76 -5.37 -22.54
N GLU A 296 12.16 -4.53 -23.48
CA GLU A 296 13.55 -4.06 -23.61
C GLU A 296 13.98 -3.29 -22.35
N THR A 297 13.20 -2.32 -21.90
CA THR A 297 13.51 -1.54 -20.70
C THR A 297 13.51 -2.43 -19.46
N LEU A 298 12.50 -3.30 -19.30
CA LEU A 298 12.45 -4.22 -18.17
C LEU A 298 13.64 -5.18 -18.12
N THR A 299 14.13 -5.67 -19.27
CA THR A 299 15.31 -6.54 -19.32
C THR A 299 16.55 -5.85 -18.77
N LYS A 300 16.64 -4.54 -18.93
CA LYS A 300 17.77 -3.74 -18.41
C LYS A 300 17.61 -3.39 -16.93
N GLU A 301 16.41 -3.04 -16.50
CA GLU A 301 16.17 -2.35 -15.23
C GLU A 301 15.59 -3.23 -14.11
N LEU A 302 14.99 -4.37 -14.47
CA LEU A 302 14.25 -5.18 -13.50
C LEU A 302 15.11 -5.74 -12.36
N ALA A 303 16.31 -6.24 -12.70
CA ALA A 303 17.22 -6.81 -11.70
C ALA A 303 17.68 -5.75 -10.68
N ASP A 304 18.04 -4.56 -11.15
CA ASP A 304 18.42 -3.45 -10.29
C ASP A 304 17.26 -2.97 -9.44
N ALA A 305 16.07 -2.83 -10.02
CA ALA A 305 14.87 -2.44 -9.29
C ALA A 305 14.55 -3.41 -8.14
N LEU A 306 14.54 -4.72 -8.40
CA LEU A 306 14.20 -5.73 -7.39
C LEU A 306 15.24 -5.85 -6.28
N SER A 307 16.51 -5.66 -6.58
CA SER A 307 17.59 -5.71 -5.58
C SER A 307 17.70 -4.43 -4.74
N HIS A 308 16.96 -3.37 -5.08
CA HIS A 308 17.01 -2.06 -4.42
C HIS A 308 15.63 -1.46 -4.09
N VAL A 309 14.59 -2.28 -3.92
CA VAL A 309 13.24 -1.78 -3.58
C VAL A 309 13.27 -0.92 -2.32
N CYS A 310 13.94 -1.39 -1.27
CA CYS A 310 14.01 -0.67 0.00
C CYS A 310 14.68 0.70 -0.13
N SER A 311 15.81 0.78 -0.82
CA SER A 311 16.53 2.06 -1.01
C SER A 311 15.83 3.00 -2.00
N LEU A 312 15.19 2.46 -3.05
CA LEU A 312 14.47 3.24 -4.04
C LEU A 312 13.15 3.82 -3.52
N THR A 313 12.51 3.16 -2.55
CA THR A 313 11.14 3.51 -2.12
C THR A 313 10.97 3.73 -0.63
N GLY A 314 11.99 3.40 0.18
CA GLY A 314 11.96 3.57 1.62
C GLY A 314 11.13 2.52 2.37
N LEU A 315 10.83 1.36 1.79
CA LEU A 315 10.10 0.29 2.47
C LEU A 315 10.92 -0.30 3.62
N THR A 316 10.28 -0.47 4.77
CA THR A 316 10.85 -1.09 5.97
C THR A 316 9.88 -2.12 6.58
N GLY A 317 10.38 -2.96 7.50
CA GLY A 317 9.55 -3.87 8.29
C GLY A 317 8.99 -5.08 7.52
N ARG A 318 9.69 -5.59 6.51
CA ARG A 318 9.34 -6.82 5.79
C ARG A 318 10.50 -7.80 5.85
N TRP A 319 10.50 -8.66 6.87
CA TRP A 319 11.64 -9.53 7.20
C TRP A 319 12.97 -8.77 7.13
N GLN A 320 12.95 -7.57 7.66
CA GLN A 320 14.08 -6.65 7.57
C GLN A 320 15.17 -7.06 8.51
N VAL A 321 16.35 -7.38 8.00
CA VAL A 321 17.53 -7.63 8.79
C VAL A 321 18.11 -6.29 9.26
N VAL A 322 18.00 -6.04 10.55
CA VAL A 322 18.45 -4.78 11.19
C VAL A 322 19.90 -4.90 11.64
N SER A 323 20.31 -6.11 12.07
CA SER A 323 21.66 -6.42 12.50
C SER A 323 22.01 -7.86 12.17
N THR A 324 23.27 -8.13 11.87
CA THR A 324 23.78 -9.48 11.61
C THR A 324 24.54 -10.08 12.80
N SER A 325 24.91 -9.27 13.79
CA SER A 325 25.60 -9.71 15.01
C SER A 325 25.24 -8.82 16.22
N PRO A 326 24.30 -9.22 17.08
CA PRO A 326 23.42 -10.38 16.91
C PRO A 326 22.51 -10.26 15.69
N TYR A 327 22.02 -11.38 15.21
CA TYR A 327 21.07 -11.38 14.10
C TYR A 327 19.71 -10.89 14.58
N VAL A 328 19.28 -9.73 14.07
CA VAL A 328 18.01 -9.08 14.44
C VAL A 328 17.17 -8.87 13.20
N VAL A 329 15.93 -9.33 13.24
CA VAL A 329 14.95 -9.18 12.16
C VAL A 329 13.72 -8.46 12.68
N CYS A 330 13.20 -7.50 11.90
CA CYS A 330 11.92 -6.84 12.12
C CYS A 330 10.92 -7.22 11.02
N ASP A 331 9.69 -7.54 11.43
CA ASP A 331 8.57 -7.75 10.51
C ASP A 331 7.29 -7.17 11.10
N THR A 332 6.44 -6.57 10.27
CA THR A 332 5.18 -5.95 10.67
C THR A 332 3.95 -6.85 10.49
N GLY A 333 4.14 -8.14 10.25
CA GLY A 333 3.05 -9.12 10.18
C GLY A 333 2.21 -9.12 11.47
N HIS A 334 0.89 -8.94 11.32
CA HIS A 334 0.01 -8.70 12.48
C HIS A 334 -1.31 -9.48 12.43
N ASN A 335 -1.51 -10.32 11.42
CA ASN A 335 -2.70 -11.16 11.28
C ASN A 335 -2.35 -12.63 11.01
N VAL A 336 -3.34 -13.50 11.09
CA VAL A 336 -3.15 -14.95 10.94
C VAL A 336 -2.49 -15.33 9.61
N GLY A 337 -2.88 -14.67 8.51
CA GLY A 337 -2.30 -14.92 7.19
C GLY A 337 -0.81 -14.59 7.12
N GLY A 338 -0.41 -13.44 7.69
CA GLY A 338 1.00 -13.04 7.79
C GLY A 338 1.81 -13.96 8.70
N TRP A 339 1.28 -14.29 9.87
CA TRP A 339 1.95 -15.15 10.84
C TRP A 339 2.17 -16.58 10.34
N LYS A 340 1.34 -17.08 9.45
CA LYS A 340 1.55 -18.38 8.81
C LYS A 340 2.93 -18.45 8.13
N TYR A 341 3.29 -17.44 7.36
CA TYR A 341 4.58 -17.37 6.67
C TYR A 341 5.74 -17.05 7.61
N ILE A 342 5.56 -16.09 8.51
CA ILE A 342 6.59 -15.70 9.49
C ILE A 342 6.97 -16.90 10.36
N SER A 343 6.00 -17.64 10.90
CA SER A 343 6.27 -18.83 11.72
C SER A 343 6.98 -19.94 10.95
N GLN A 344 6.62 -20.13 9.67
CA GLN A 344 7.30 -21.09 8.80
C GLN A 344 8.76 -20.70 8.58
N GLN A 345 9.03 -19.44 8.34
CA GLN A 345 10.39 -18.94 8.12
C GLN A 345 11.23 -18.98 9.42
N LEU A 346 10.65 -18.61 10.56
CA LEU A 346 11.32 -18.72 11.86
C LEU A 346 11.80 -20.14 12.16
N ARG A 347 11.04 -21.17 11.81
CA ARG A 347 11.43 -22.58 11.98
C ARG A 347 12.63 -22.98 11.14
N GLN A 348 12.95 -22.23 10.08
CA GLN A 348 14.10 -22.48 9.20
C GLN A 348 15.36 -21.74 9.66
N VAL A 349 15.25 -20.82 10.62
CA VAL A 349 16.39 -20.07 11.16
C VAL A 349 17.16 -20.98 12.12
N SER A 350 18.42 -21.26 11.79
CA SER A 350 19.34 -21.99 12.68
C SER A 350 19.95 -21.02 13.68
N CYS A 351 19.69 -21.22 14.96
CA CYS A 351 20.24 -20.41 16.05
C CYS A 351 20.34 -21.23 17.35
N GLN A 352 21.21 -20.81 18.24
CA GLN A 352 21.34 -21.45 19.60
C GLN A 352 20.15 -21.05 20.49
N GLN A 353 19.74 -19.80 20.40
CA GLN A 353 18.63 -19.23 21.16
C GLN A 353 17.88 -18.20 20.32
N MET A 354 16.56 -18.27 20.35
CA MET A 354 15.68 -17.33 19.67
C MET A 354 14.90 -16.49 20.67
N HIS A 355 14.96 -15.19 20.53
CA HIS A 355 14.16 -14.25 21.29
C HIS A 355 13.11 -13.63 20.35
N ILE A 356 11.83 -13.68 20.73
CA ILE A 356 10.74 -13.09 19.97
C ILE A 356 10.12 -11.99 20.83
N VAL A 357 10.17 -10.75 20.32
CA VAL A 357 9.44 -9.61 20.87
C VAL A 357 8.21 -9.41 20.03
N PHE A 358 7.05 -9.53 20.64
CA PHE A 358 5.77 -9.49 19.95
C PHE A 358 4.86 -8.44 20.56
N GLY A 359 4.22 -7.64 19.71
CA GLY A 359 3.19 -6.68 20.10
C GLY A 359 1.96 -6.81 19.19
N ARG A 360 0.78 -6.65 19.76
CA ARG A 360 -0.47 -6.59 19.01
C ARG A 360 -1.44 -5.62 19.66
N VAL A 361 -2.38 -5.10 18.87
CA VAL A 361 -3.56 -4.37 19.39
C VAL A 361 -4.62 -5.38 19.88
N VAL A 362 -5.48 -4.94 20.79
CA VAL A 362 -6.46 -5.83 21.48
C VAL A 362 -7.47 -6.43 20.51
N ASP A 363 -7.74 -5.77 19.40
CA ASP A 363 -8.80 -6.11 18.43
C ASP A 363 -8.31 -7.06 17.30
N LYS A 364 -7.08 -7.58 17.39
CA LYS A 364 -6.48 -8.45 16.36
C LYS A 364 -5.99 -9.76 16.92
#